data_087c9a7cce58916331a48a1ec0c197b6
#
_entry.id   087c9a7cce58916331a48a1ec0c197b6
#
_cell.length_a   1.000
_cell.length_b   1.000
_cell.length_c   1.000
_cell.angle_alpha   90.00
_cell.angle_beta   90.00
_cell.angle_gamma   90.00
#
_symmetry.space_group_name_H-M   'P 1'
#
loop_
_entity.id
_entity.type
_entity.pdbx_description
1 polymer ?
#
loop_
_entity_poly.entity_id
_entity_poly.type
_entity_poly.pdbx_seq_one_letter_code
_entity_poly.pdbx_strand_id
1 'polypeptide(L)'
;MKTNTNQMLLEKVTHKTNNAPYSLYYWEGNIEEEYSLYLHWHHEMEFFYLNQGTLLFHVEDQSFELHAGEGVFIPPESIHYASNIDTVTPIFHAFVLSPDFIVSPLDTNRYNTYILPILHNNLPYVTIFSNTVPWQKEILDILQILFSCNPDEDLYVQAHAFLLWNLFYKNKILNSPFPVLNAYK
;
A
#
# COMPACT_ATOMS: atom_id res chain seq x y z
N MET A 1 16.95 15.60 -1.19
CA MET A 1 17.32 15.49 -2.63
C MET A 1 17.57 14.01 -2.91
N LYS A 2 16.61 13.30 -3.54
CA LYS A 2 16.84 11.90 -3.95
C LYS A 2 17.93 11.92 -5.02
N THR A 3 18.93 11.07 -4.89
CA THR A 3 20.08 10.99 -5.80
C THR A 3 19.66 10.43 -7.17
N ASN A 4 20.47 10.63 -8.22
CA ASN A 4 20.21 10.09 -9.57
C ASN A 4 19.90 8.59 -9.60
N THR A 5 20.45 7.82 -8.65
CA THR A 5 20.19 6.37 -8.52
C THR A 5 18.72 6.08 -8.17
N ASN A 6 18.09 6.90 -7.35
CA ASN A 6 16.67 6.73 -6.98
C ASN A 6 15.72 6.98 -8.16
N GLN A 7 16.08 7.83 -9.13
CA GLN A 7 15.26 8.05 -10.32
C GLN A 7 15.24 6.84 -11.27
N MET A 8 16.27 6.00 -11.23
CA MET A 8 16.34 4.77 -12.04
C MET A 8 15.39 3.68 -11.51
N LEU A 9 15.02 3.75 -10.22
CA LEU A 9 14.13 2.79 -9.55
C LEU A 9 12.67 3.25 -9.57
N LEU A 10 12.37 4.43 -10.09
CA LEU A 10 10.99 4.87 -10.27
C LEU A 10 10.29 3.95 -11.27
N GLU A 11 9.22 3.34 -10.81
CA GLU A 11 8.38 2.54 -11.69
C GLU A 11 7.75 3.40 -12.78
N LYS A 12 7.81 2.93 -14.02
CA LYS A 12 7.31 3.68 -15.19
C LYS A 12 5.88 3.33 -15.57
N VAL A 13 5.24 2.47 -14.77
CA VAL A 13 3.85 2.08 -14.97
C VAL A 13 2.94 3.22 -14.49
N THR A 14 1.86 3.47 -15.22
CA THR A 14 0.82 4.38 -14.78
C THR A 14 -0.27 3.56 -14.11
N HIS A 15 -0.43 3.71 -12.80
CA HIS A 15 -1.42 3.00 -12.01
C HIS A 15 -2.81 3.61 -12.18
N LYS A 16 -3.53 3.18 -13.24
CA LYS A 16 -4.88 3.67 -13.58
C LYS A 16 -5.77 2.55 -14.10
N THR A 17 -7.00 2.56 -13.65
CA THR A 17 -8.08 1.71 -14.16
C THR A 17 -9.19 2.62 -14.71
N ASN A 18 -9.53 2.54 -16.00
CA ASN A 18 -10.59 3.35 -16.65
C ASN A 18 -10.50 4.87 -16.34
N ASN A 19 -9.32 5.47 -16.28
CA ASN A 19 -9.03 6.85 -15.87
C ASN A 19 -9.15 7.14 -14.36
N ALA A 20 -9.61 6.22 -13.53
CA ALA A 20 -9.52 6.34 -12.07
C ALA A 20 -8.07 6.12 -11.60
N PRO A 21 -7.56 6.91 -10.64
CA PRO A 21 -6.15 6.88 -10.25
C PRO A 21 -5.86 5.75 -9.24
N TYR A 22 -6.19 4.53 -9.63
CA TYR A 22 -5.85 3.30 -8.91
C TYR A 22 -5.65 2.14 -9.86
N SER A 23 -4.97 1.08 -9.39
CA SER A 23 -4.89 -0.23 -10.06
C SER A 23 -5.02 -1.36 -9.06
N LEU A 24 -5.67 -2.43 -9.51
CA LEU A 24 -5.76 -3.70 -8.79
C LEU A 24 -4.93 -4.72 -9.56
N TYR A 25 -3.91 -5.27 -8.91
CA TYR A 25 -3.00 -6.24 -9.50
C TYR A 25 -3.21 -7.62 -8.91
N TYR A 26 -3.08 -8.61 -9.75
CA TYR A 26 -2.87 -10.01 -9.40
C TYR A 26 -1.54 -10.46 -9.97
N TRP A 27 -0.74 -11.14 -9.18
CA TRP A 27 0.53 -11.68 -9.61
C TRP A 27 0.75 -13.08 -9.06
N GLU A 28 1.26 -13.94 -9.94
CA GLU A 28 1.77 -15.26 -9.61
C GLU A 28 3.27 -15.23 -9.86
N GLY A 29 4.06 -15.35 -8.78
CA GLY A 29 5.51 -15.27 -8.84
C GLY A 29 6.12 -16.53 -9.44
N ASN A 30 7.41 -16.47 -9.66
CA ASN A 30 8.22 -17.60 -10.09
C ASN A 30 9.24 -17.94 -9.01
N ILE A 31 9.21 -19.17 -8.47
CA ILE A 31 10.14 -19.62 -7.43
C ILE A 31 11.60 -19.72 -7.90
N GLU A 32 11.83 -19.76 -9.21
CA GLU A 32 13.17 -19.78 -9.80
C GLU A 32 13.80 -18.40 -9.90
N GLU A 33 13.01 -17.33 -9.71
CA GLU A 33 13.48 -15.96 -9.72
C GLU A 33 13.91 -15.52 -8.32
N GLU A 34 14.97 -14.72 -8.25
CA GLU A 34 15.49 -14.16 -6.99
C GLU A 34 14.46 -13.27 -6.31
N TYR A 35 13.69 -12.51 -7.11
CA TYR A 35 12.70 -11.55 -6.62
C TYR A 35 11.31 -11.89 -7.16
N SER A 36 10.35 -11.99 -6.24
CA SER A 36 8.92 -12.07 -6.57
C SER A 36 8.34 -10.69 -6.87
N LEU A 37 8.91 -9.66 -6.26
CA LEU A 37 8.63 -8.25 -6.52
C LEU A 37 9.97 -7.53 -6.69
N TYR A 38 10.23 -6.96 -7.86
CA TYR A 38 11.49 -6.27 -8.16
C TYR A 38 11.63 -4.96 -7.41
N LEU A 39 12.86 -4.55 -7.17
CA LEU A 39 13.20 -3.31 -6.48
C LEU A 39 12.70 -2.09 -7.26
N HIS A 40 11.76 -1.35 -6.69
CA HIS A 40 11.18 -0.15 -7.27
C HIS A 40 10.59 0.79 -6.21
N TRP A 41 10.11 1.94 -6.64
CA TRP A 41 9.27 2.86 -5.88
C TRP A 41 8.32 3.61 -6.83
N HIS A 42 7.21 4.12 -6.32
CA HIS A 42 6.21 4.91 -7.04
C HIS A 42 5.60 6.00 -6.14
N HIS A 43 4.83 6.91 -6.72
CA HIS A 43 4.22 8.02 -5.99
C HIS A 43 2.91 7.67 -5.28
N GLU A 44 2.38 6.51 -5.56
CA GLU A 44 1.13 6.01 -5.02
C GLU A 44 1.33 5.36 -3.66
N MET A 45 0.22 5.18 -2.93
CA MET A 45 0.13 4.28 -1.78
C MET A 45 -0.13 2.87 -2.28
N GLU A 46 0.37 1.87 -1.57
CA GLU A 46 0.09 0.47 -1.89
C GLU A 46 -0.41 -0.30 -0.67
N PHE A 47 -1.44 -1.11 -0.90
CA PHE A 47 -1.88 -2.17 0.00
C PHE A 47 -1.63 -3.51 -0.67
N PHE A 48 -0.64 -4.22 -0.18
CA PHE A 48 -0.25 -5.53 -0.67
C PHE A 48 -0.91 -6.63 0.18
N TYR A 49 -1.32 -7.74 -0.43
CA TYR A 49 -1.90 -8.90 0.23
C TYR A 49 -1.30 -10.19 -0.34
N LEU A 50 -0.74 -11.03 0.53
CA LEU A 50 -0.17 -12.32 0.15
C LEU A 50 -1.22 -13.42 0.30
N ASN A 51 -1.60 -14.04 -0.83
CA ASN A 51 -2.56 -15.14 -0.86
C ASN A 51 -1.90 -16.49 -0.57
N GLN A 52 -0.66 -16.69 -1.06
CA GLN A 52 0.05 -17.96 -0.99
C GLN A 52 1.55 -17.73 -0.91
N GLY A 53 2.25 -18.63 -0.19
CA GLY A 53 3.70 -18.61 0.00
C GLY A 53 4.13 -17.74 1.18
N THR A 54 5.45 -17.52 1.27
CA THR A 54 6.10 -16.69 2.27
C THR A 54 7.13 -15.81 1.58
N LEU A 55 7.05 -14.51 1.81
CA LEU A 55 7.97 -13.53 1.23
C LEU A 55 8.82 -12.87 2.31
N LEU A 56 10.09 -12.68 2.03
CA LEU A 56 10.92 -11.70 2.73
C LEU A 56 10.70 -10.35 2.06
N PHE A 57 9.97 -9.49 2.72
CA PHE A 57 9.59 -8.18 2.22
C PHE A 57 10.55 -7.10 2.75
N HIS A 58 10.92 -6.17 1.90
CA HIS A 58 11.78 -5.05 2.23
C HIS A 58 11.11 -3.74 1.85
N VAL A 59 11.04 -2.82 2.80
CA VAL A 59 10.55 -1.46 2.56
C VAL A 59 11.50 -0.49 3.26
N GLU A 60 12.20 0.34 2.49
CA GLU A 60 13.27 1.22 2.95
C GLU A 60 14.33 0.42 3.73
N ASP A 61 14.53 0.70 5.00
CA ASP A 61 15.49 0.02 5.90
C ASP A 61 14.87 -1.12 6.72
N GLN A 62 13.58 -1.41 6.52
CA GLN A 62 12.86 -2.46 7.23
C GLN A 62 12.81 -3.75 6.41
N SER A 63 12.97 -4.87 7.08
CA SER A 63 12.81 -6.21 6.49
C SER A 63 11.99 -7.08 7.43
N PHE A 64 11.04 -7.83 6.87
CA PHE A 64 10.15 -8.70 7.63
C PHE A 64 9.64 -9.84 6.76
N GLU A 65 9.30 -10.95 7.40
CA GLU A 65 8.58 -12.04 6.74
C GLU A 65 7.10 -11.70 6.64
N LEU A 66 6.52 -11.95 5.46
CA LEU A 66 5.09 -11.83 5.20
C LEU A 66 4.57 -13.22 4.82
N HIS A 67 3.53 -13.68 5.52
CA HIS A 67 2.95 -15.00 5.32
C HIS A 67 1.61 -14.94 4.61
N ALA A 68 1.21 -16.05 4.00
CA ALA A 68 -0.11 -16.16 3.36
C ALA A 68 -1.24 -15.76 4.33
N GLY A 69 -2.15 -14.92 3.85
CA GLY A 69 -3.23 -14.32 4.64
C GLY A 69 -2.88 -13.02 5.34
N GLU A 70 -1.64 -12.54 5.23
CA GLU A 70 -1.18 -11.26 5.73
C GLU A 70 -1.11 -10.22 4.60
N GLY A 71 -1.04 -8.96 4.99
CA GLY A 71 -0.86 -7.84 4.07
C GLY A 71 0.09 -6.80 4.63
N VAL A 72 0.49 -5.87 3.79
CA VAL A 72 1.33 -4.73 4.19
C VAL A 72 0.88 -3.45 3.51
N PHE A 73 0.90 -2.34 4.24
CA PHE A 73 0.80 -1.00 3.69
C PHE A 73 2.19 -0.44 3.40
N ILE A 74 2.39 0.01 2.17
CA ILE A 74 3.61 0.65 1.69
C ILE A 74 3.31 2.12 1.44
N PRO A 75 4.00 3.03 2.15
CA PRO A 75 3.82 4.47 1.96
C PRO A 75 4.26 4.92 0.57
N PRO A 76 3.73 6.05 0.07
CA PRO A 76 4.20 6.67 -1.17
C PRO A 76 5.70 6.91 -1.15
N GLU A 77 6.32 6.79 -2.32
CA GLU A 77 7.75 7.07 -2.53
C GLU A 77 8.72 6.19 -1.73
N SER A 78 8.26 5.09 -1.13
CA SER A 78 9.11 4.12 -0.42
C SER A 78 9.70 3.11 -1.39
N ILE A 79 11.02 2.90 -1.32
CA ILE A 79 11.68 1.83 -2.07
C ILE A 79 11.28 0.50 -1.44
N HIS A 80 10.82 -0.44 -2.26
CA HIS A 80 10.41 -1.74 -1.79
C HIS A 80 10.67 -2.86 -2.80
N TYR A 81 10.80 -4.07 -2.29
CA TYR A 81 10.93 -5.32 -3.04
C TYR A 81 10.62 -6.53 -2.17
N ALA A 82 10.44 -7.69 -2.78
CA ALA A 82 10.23 -8.93 -2.03
C ALA A 82 10.89 -10.12 -2.74
N SER A 83 11.47 -11.02 -1.95
CA SER A 83 12.01 -12.29 -2.40
C SER A 83 11.26 -13.46 -1.80
N ASN A 84 11.15 -14.55 -2.56
CA ASN A 84 10.57 -15.80 -2.07
C ASN A 84 11.55 -16.48 -1.12
N ILE A 85 11.07 -16.95 0.03
CA ILE A 85 11.89 -17.64 1.03
C ILE A 85 11.43 -19.06 1.34
N ASP A 86 10.44 -19.55 0.62
CA ASP A 86 9.99 -20.95 0.69
C ASP A 86 9.94 -21.60 -0.70
N THR A 87 9.40 -22.80 -0.79
CA THR A 87 9.29 -23.57 -2.05
C THR A 87 7.90 -23.48 -2.67
N VAL A 88 7.04 -22.61 -2.15
CA VAL A 88 5.68 -22.41 -2.61
C VAL A 88 5.65 -21.20 -3.55
N THR A 89 5.08 -21.35 -4.74
CA THR A 89 4.89 -20.22 -5.65
C THR A 89 4.10 -19.12 -4.97
N PRO A 90 4.64 -17.91 -4.80
CA PRO A 90 3.92 -16.82 -4.17
C PRO A 90 2.81 -16.32 -5.08
N ILE A 91 1.62 -16.13 -4.51
CA ILE A 91 0.48 -15.49 -5.17
C ILE A 91 0.08 -14.28 -4.34
N PHE A 92 0.01 -13.13 -4.97
CA PHE A 92 -0.31 -11.91 -4.27
C PHE A 92 -1.15 -10.94 -5.10
N HIS A 93 -1.78 -10.03 -4.40
CA HIS A 93 -2.50 -8.89 -4.97
C HIS A 93 -1.93 -7.60 -4.44
N ALA A 94 -2.03 -6.54 -5.24
CA ALA A 94 -1.71 -5.18 -4.83
C ALA A 94 -2.82 -4.21 -5.25
N PHE A 95 -3.24 -3.37 -4.31
CA PHE A 95 -4.09 -2.21 -4.55
C PHE A 95 -3.20 -0.96 -4.48
N VAL A 96 -2.85 -0.46 -5.66
CA VAL A 96 -2.01 0.73 -5.82
C VAL A 96 -2.92 1.90 -6.17
N LEU A 97 -2.88 2.96 -5.37
CA LEU A 97 -3.79 4.10 -5.52
C LEU A 97 -3.11 5.43 -5.23
N SER A 98 -3.42 6.44 -6.06
CA SER A 98 -3.02 7.81 -5.77
C SER A 98 -3.70 8.30 -4.49
N PRO A 99 -3.00 9.03 -3.60
CA PRO A 99 -3.63 9.72 -2.48
C PRO A 99 -4.82 10.60 -2.88
N ASP A 100 -4.78 11.16 -4.07
CA ASP A 100 -5.84 12.00 -4.64
C ASP A 100 -7.14 11.24 -4.90
N PHE A 101 -7.09 9.91 -4.98
CA PHE A 101 -8.29 9.07 -5.07
C PHE A 101 -9.11 9.09 -3.77
N ILE A 102 -8.45 9.28 -2.64
CA ILE A 102 -9.10 9.37 -1.33
C ILE A 102 -9.60 10.80 -1.05
N VAL A 103 -8.75 11.79 -1.23
CA VAL A 103 -9.13 13.20 -1.03
C VAL A 103 -8.48 14.05 -2.11
N SER A 104 -9.29 14.82 -2.84
CA SER A 104 -8.78 15.74 -3.84
C SER A 104 -7.90 16.82 -3.20
N PRO A 105 -6.74 17.16 -3.80
CA PRO A 105 -5.92 18.30 -3.36
C PRO A 105 -6.65 19.64 -3.37
N LEU A 106 -7.74 19.75 -4.12
CA LEU A 106 -8.60 20.95 -4.16
C LEU A 106 -9.39 21.13 -2.86
N ASP A 107 -9.66 20.04 -2.13
CA ASP A 107 -10.21 20.09 -0.77
C ASP A 107 -9.06 20.19 0.25
N THR A 108 -8.44 21.37 0.30
CA THR A 108 -7.21 21.61 1.06
C THR A 108 -7.35 21.22 2.53
N ASN A 109 -8.48 21.47 3.17
CA ASN A 109 -8.68 21.15 4.58
C ASN A 109 -8.65 19.64 4.83
N ARG A 110 -9.38 18.87 4.03
CA ARG A 110 -9.41 17.41 4.17
C ARG A 110 -8.11 16.78 3.72
N TYR A 111 -7.50 17.29 2.66
CA TYR A 111 -6.22 16.80 2.17
C TYR A 111 -5.11 16.97 3.22
N ASN A 112 -5.01 18.16 3.82
CA ASN A 112 -4.05 18.42 4.90
C ASN A 112 -4.28 17.56 6.14
N THR A 113 -5.53 17.23 6.42
CA THR A 113 -5.87 16.42 7.59
C THR A 113 -5.59 14.93 7.35
N TYR A 114 -6.02 14.39 6.22
CA TYR A 114 -6.10 12.94 6.02
C TYR A 114 -5.00 12.37 5.12
N ILE A 115 -4.36 13.19 4.27
CA ILE A 115 -3.37 12.73 3.29
C ILE A 115 -1.98 13.26 3.62
N LEU A 116 -1.83 14.55 3.84
CA LEU A 116 -0.54 15.20 4.04
C LEU A 116 0.34 14.55 5.13
N PRO A 117 -0.21 14.04 6.25
CA PRO A 117 0.59 13.37 7.27
C PRO A 117 1.38 12.17 6.76
N ILE A 118 0.89 11.49 5.73
CA ILE A 118 1.58 10.34 5.14
C ILE A 118 2.63 10.77 4.12
N LEU A 119 2.34 11.83 3.36
CA LEU A 119 3.24 12.32 2.32
C LEU A 119 4.49 13.02 2.89
N HIS A 120 4.38 13.64 4.06
CA HIS A 120 5.44 14.50 4.61
C HIS A 120 6.11 13.99 5.87
N ASN A 121 5.65 12.91 6.43
CA ASN A 121 6.26 12.39 7.64
C ASN A 121 7.33 11.35 7.32
N ASN A 122 8.53 11.58 7.85
CA ASN A 122 9.61 10.59 7.95
C ASN A 122 9.25 9.45 8.93
N LEU A 123 7.96 9.14 9.10
CA LEU A 123 7.52 8.08 10.00
C LEU A 123 7.41 6.78 9.23
N PRO A 124 7.88 5.67 9.78
CA PRO A 124 7.72 4.35 9.19
C PRO A 124 6.25 3.92 9.31
N TYR A 125 5.42 4.38 8.38
CA TYR A 125 4.03 3.91 8.32
C TYR A 125 3.88 2.54 7.66
N VAL A 126 4.97 1.88 7.31
CA VAL A 126 4.92 0.47 6.95
C VAL A 126 4.17 -0.28 8.03
N THR A 127 3.12 -0.94 7.65
CA THR A 127 2.24 -1.61 8.58
C THR A 127 1.88 -2.99 8.05
N ILE A 128 2.27 -4.01 8.79
CA ILE A 128 1.85 -5.39 8.51
C ILE A 128 0.44 -5.58 9.08
N PHE A 129 -0.43 -6.19 8.29
CA PHE A 129 -1.78 -6.57 8.68
C PHE A 129 -1.86 -8.06 8.91
N SER A 130 -2.40 -8.43 10.06
CA SER A 130 -2.58 -9.83 10.49
C SER A 130 -4.03 -10.06 10.92
N ASN A 131 -4.50 -11.29 10.74
CA ASN A 131 -5.83 -11.70 11.19
C ASN A 131 -6.01 -11.74 12.72
N THR A 132 -4.92 -11.58 13.48
CA THR A 132 -4.93 -11.64 14.94
C THR A 132 -5.39 -10.34 15.60
N VAL A 133 -5.35 -9.22 14.88
CA VAL A 133 -5.75 -7.90 15.36
C VAL A 133 -7.06 -7.47 14.68
N PRO A 134 -8.14 -7.19 15.41
CA PRO A 134 -9.47 -6.98 14.81
C PRO A 134 -9.52 -5.95 13.68
N TRP A 135 -8.97 -4.74 13.87
CA TRP A 135 -9.00 -3.72 12.82
C TRP A 135 -8.12 -4.05 11.60
N GLN A 136 -7.03 -4.81 11.81
CA GLN A 136 -6.17 -5.28 10.70
C GLN A 136 -6.89 -6.35 9.90
N LYS A 137 -7.62 -7.24 10.58
CA LYS A 137 -8.48 -8.21 9.90
C LYS A 137 -9.55 -7.52 9.04
N GLU A 138 -10.19 -6.45 9.54
CA GLU A 138 -11.14 -5.67 8.75
C GLU A 138 -10.48 -5.06 7.49
N ILE A 139 -9.22 -4.59 7.58
CA ILE A 139 -8.43 -4.15 6.41
C ILE A 139 -8.28 -5.29 5.40
N LEU A 140 -7.85 -6.47 5.86
CA LEU A 140 -7.67 -7.65 4.99
C LEU A 140 -8.99 -8.09 4.34
N ASP A 141 -10.10 -8.08 5.08
CA ASP A 141 -11.43 -8.40 4.55
C ASP A 141 -11.83 -7.40 3.43
N ILE A 142 -11.59 -6.10 3.62
CA ILE A 142 -11.86 -5.07 2.60
C ILE A 142 -10.96 -5.27 1.36
N LEU A 143 -9.68 -5.59 1.56
CA LEU A 143 -8.76 -5.88 0.44
C LEU A 143 -9.25 -7.05 -0.40
N GLN A 144 -9.73 -8.14 0.21
CA GLN A 144 -10.31 -9.28 -0.50
C GLN A 144 -11.54 -8.90 -1.31
N ILE A 145 -12.40 -8.01 -0.78
CA ILE A 145 -13.54 -7.46 -1.53
C ILE A 145 -13.03 -6.69 -2.75
N LEU A 146 -12.07 -5.79 -2.57
CA LEU A 146 -11.49 -4.98 -3.65
C LEU A 146 -10.89 -5.85 -4.75
N PHE A 147 -10.14 -6.91 -4.40
CA PHE A 147 -9.53 -7.82 -5.38
C PHE A 147 -10.54 -8.70 -6.13
N SER A 148 -11.79 -8.77 -5.66
CA SER A 148 -12.88 -9.45 -6.35
C SER A 148 -13.76 -8.54 -7.21
N CYS A 149 -13.51 -7.23 -7.20
CA CYS A 149 -14.29 -6.25 -7.97
C CYS A 149 -14.02 -6.36 -9.47
N ASN A 150 -15.05 -6.05 -10.26
CA ASN A 150 -14.88 -5.88 -11.70
C ASN A 150 -14.27 -4.50 -12.02
N PRO A 151 -13.52 -4.39 -13.13
CA PRO A 151 -12.89 -3.11 -13.53
C PRO A 151 -13.87 -1.95 -13.76
N ASP A 152 -15.17 -2.24 -13.96
CA ASP A 152 -16.20 -1.23 -14.24
C ASP A 152 -16.91 -0.74 -12.96
N GLU A 153 -16.52 -1.23 -11.79
CA GLU A 153 -17.15 -0.91 -10.50
C GLU A 153 -16.43 0.24 -9.76
N ASP A 154 -16.01 1.28 -10.46
CA ASP A 154 -15.22 2.39 -9.90
C ASP A 154 -15.78 3.00 -8.62
N LEU A 155 -17.10 3.23 -8.55
CA LEU A 155 -17.73 3.79 -7.33
C LEU A 155 -17.71 2.82 -6.17
N TYR A 156 -17.84 1.52 -6.45
CA TYR A 156 -17.76 0.48 -5.44
C TYR A 156 -16.33 0.36 -4.88
N VAL A 157 -15.34 0.38 -5.77
CA VAL A 157 -13.91 0.42 -5.40
C VAL A 157 -13.62 1.65 -4.57
N GLN A 158 -14.10 2.84 -4.98
CA GLN A 158 -13.89 4.08 -4.24
C GLN A 158 -14.51 4.04 -2.84
N ALA A 159 -15.72 3.51 -2.70
CA ALA A 159 -16.37 3.38 -1.41
C ALA A 159 -15.55 2.50 -0.44
N HIS A 160 -15.02 1.37 -0.94
CA HIS A 160 -14.18 0.47 -0.14
C HIS A 160 -12.80 1.07 0.14
N ALA A 161 -12.22 1.81 -0.80
CA ALA A 161 -10.99 2.57 -0.57
C ALA A 161 -11.15 3.59 0.55
N PHE A 162 -12.29 4.29 0.64
CA PHE A 162 -12.59 5.20 1.74
C PHE A 162 -12.73 4.47 3.09
N LEU A 163 -13.39 3.32 3.12
CA LEU A 163 -13.51 2.52 4.35
C LEU A 163 -12.14 2.02 4.81
N LEU A 164 -11.36 1.45 3.90
CA LEU A 164 -10.00 0.98 4.15
C LEU A 164 -9.11 2.10 4.70
N TRP A 165 -9.13 3.26 4.03
CA TRP A 165 -8.36 4.42 4.46
C TRP A 165 -8.80 4.95 5.83
N ASN A 166 -10.10 5.03 6.09
CA ASN A 166 -10.61 5.44 7.38
C ASN A 166 -10.16 4.53 8.52
N LEU A 167 -10.18 3.21 8.31
CA LEU A 167 -9.70 2.24 9.29
C LEU A 167 -8.19 2.40 9.53
N PHE A 168 -7.41 2.51 8.47
CA PHE A 168 -5.97 2.72 8.55
C PHE A 168 -5.63 4.03 9.26
N TYR A 169 -6.22 5.15 8.81
CA TYR A 169 -6.00 6.47 9.38
C TYR A 169 -6.31 6.50 10.88
N LYS A 170 -7.48 5.99 11.28
CA LYS A 170 -7.92 5.97 12.67
C LYS A 170 -6.96 5.18 13.57
N ASN A 171 -6.48 4.05 13.10
CA ASN A 171 -5.69 3.14 13.94
C ASN A 171 -4.18 3.41 13.91
N LYS A 172 -3.65 3.91 12.81
CA LYS A 172 -2.19 4.12 12.65
C LYS A 172 -1.77 5.57 12.71
N ILE A 173 -2.56 6.48 12.19
CA ILE A 173 -2.18 7.88 12.08
C ILE A 173 -2.71 8.67 13.28
N LEU A 174 -4.01 8.63 13.50
CA LEU A 174 -4.65 9.41 14.57
C LEU A 174 -4.19 8.94 15.96
N ASN A 175 -3.99 7.65 16.16
CA ASN A 175 -3.55 7.05 17.42
C ASN A 175 -2.01 6.88 17.49
N SER A 176 -1.26 7.45 16.54
CA SER A 176 0.20 7.43 16.58
C SER A 176 0.71 8.21 17.80
N PRO A 177 1.70 7.67 18.55
CA PRO A 177 2.36 8.41 19.61
C PRO A 177 3.18 9.60 19.09
N PHE A 178 3.40 9.68 17.79
CA PHE A 178 4.03 10.82 17.15
C PHE A 178 2.98 11.86 16.80
N PRO A 179 3.07 13.10 17.30
CA PRO A 179 2.10 14.13 16.99
C PRO A 179 2.10 14.35 15.47
N VAL A 180 0.93 14.18 14.84
CA VAL A 180 0.67 14.79 13.54
C VAL A 180 1.02 16.27 13.73
N LEU A 181 2.10 16.75 13.13
CA LEU A 181 2.44 18.16 13.17
C LEU A 181 1.23 18.91 12.64
N ASN A 182 0.47 19.51 13.56
CA ASN A 182 -0.56 20.50 13.23
C ASN A 182 0.17 21.71 12.62
N ALA A 183 0.61 21.54 11.39
CA ALA A 183 1.25 22.57 10.61
C ALA A 183 0.19 23.52 10.09
N TYR A 184 -0.58 24.15 10.97
CA TYR A 184 -1.31 25.39 10.65
C TYR A 184 -2.26 25.71 11.80
N LYS A 185 -1.73 26.44 12.80
CA LYS A 185 -2.54 27.44 13.49
C LYS A 185 -2.32 28.78 12.83
#